data_622c383ba8c59da67bd2956dd5320aa1
#
_entry.id   622c383ba8c59da67bd2956dd5320aa1
#
_cell.length_a   1.000
_cell.length_b   1.000
_cell.length_c   1.000
_cell.angle_alpha   90.00
_cell.angle_beta   90.00
_cell.angle_gamma   90.00
#
_symmetry.space_group_name_H-M   'P 1'
#
loop_
_entity.id
_entity.type
_entity.pdbx_description
1 polymer ?
#
loop_
_entity_poly.entity_id
_entity_poly.type
_entity_poly.pdbx_seq_one_letter_code
_entity_poly.pdbx_strand_id
1 'polypeptide(L)'
;MSALYATALNTFKEMGWLYREVPEHSVIEADFEAHHTKIPLHVQVFGETHIITVVSNSTLQVPPSHRLPVCELLMRTNKDLNLGNFELEWESGQVMFRVTNVFPPNRHDARIIASLVHSAVAEMDRLTPFL
;
A
#
# COMPACT_ATOMS: atom_id res chain seq x y z
N MET A 1 3.35 -5.06 21.55
CA MET A 1 3.56 -5.23 20.10
C MET A 1 3.03 -6.60 19.68
N SER A 2 2.23 -6.66 18.64
CA SER A 2 1.74 -7.93 18.13
C SER A 2 2.83 -8.70 17.39
N ALA A 3 2.67 -10.03 17.32
CA ALA A 3 3.59 -10.87 16.57
C ALA A 3 3.59 -10.51 15.07
N LEU A 4 2.43 -10.17 14.53
CA LEU A 4 2.33 -9.78 13.12
C LEU A 4 3.07 -8.46 12.85
N TYR A 5 2.97 -7.49 13.74
CA TYR A 5 3.71 -6.24 13.59
C TYR A 5 5.22 -6.50 13.65
N ALA A 6 5.67 -7.35 14.57
CA ALA A 6 7.08 -7.71 14.67
C ALA A 6 7.56 -8.39 13.38
N THR A 7 6.75 -9.28 12.81
CA THR A 7 7.08 -9.94 11.54
C THR A 7 7.18 -8.92 10.40
N ALA A 8 6.26 -7.96 10.36
CA ALA A 8 6.29 -6.91 9.35
C ALA A 8 7.56 -6.06 9.46
N LEU A 9 7.92 -5.63 10.67
CA LEU A 9 9.16 -4.87 10.90
C LEU A 9 10.37 -5.67 10.45
N ASN A 10 10.42 -6.94 10.82
CA ASN A 10 11.54 -7.79 10.44
C ASN A 10 11.64 -7.98 8.93
N THR A 11 10.51 -8.05 8.26
CA THR A 11 10.47 -8.13 6.79
C THR A 11 11.17 -6.92 6.16
N PHE A 12 10.86 -5.71 6.64
CA PHE A 12 11.51 -4.49 6.14
C PHE A 12 13.01 -4.51 6.39
N LYS A 13 13.42 -4.96 7.57
CA LYS A 13 14.85 -5.07 7.92
C LYS A 13 15.59 -6.04 7.00
N GLU A 14 15.03 -7.21 6.78
CA GLU A 14 15.67 -8.24 5.95
C GLU A 14 15.72 -7.86 4.47
N MET A 15 14.73 -7.13 3.99
CA MET A 15 14.72 -6.64 2.62
C MET A 15 15.65 -5.44 2.42
N GLY A 16 16.17 -4.87 3.51
CA GLY A 16 17.01 -3.69 3.43
C GLY A 16 16.26 -2.41 3.10
N TRP A 17 14.96 -2.39 3.31
CA TRP A 17 14.15 -1.20 3.07
C TRP A 17 14.25 -0.23 4.23
N LEU A 18 14.41 1.06 3.92
CA LEU A 18 14.36 2.11 4.93
C LEU A 18 12.91 2.36 5.33
N TYR A 19 12.68 2.54 6.63
CA TYR A 19 11.32 2.70 7.13
C TYR A 19 11.31 3.52 8.43
N ARG A 20 10.12 4.02 8.77
CA ARG A 20 9.85 4.71 10.03
C ARG A 20 8.76 3.93 10.76
N GLU A 21 8.92 3.78 12.06
CA GLU A 21 7.92 3.11 12.88
C GLU A 21 6.97 4.12 13.51
N VAL A 22 5.68 3.76 13.54
CA VAL A 22 4.66 4.46 14.33
C VAL A 22 4.04 3.39 15.23
N PRO A 23 4.77 2.94 16.26
CA PRO A 23 4.39 1.75 17.02
C PRO A 23 3.08 1.87 17.77
N GLU A 24 2.70 3.06 18.23
CA GLU A 24 1.44 3.29 18.93
C GLU A 24 0.21 3.03 18.06
N HIS A 25 0.38 3.02 16.72
CA HIS A 25 -0.68 2.73 15.77
C HIS A 25 -0.44 1.43 14.99
N SER A 26 0.64 0.72 15.29
CA SER A 26 1.07 -0.48 14.55
C SER A 26 1.20 -0.19 13.05
N VAL A 27 1.85 0.92 12.74
CA VAL A 27 2.06 1.39 11.36
C VAL A 27 3.55 1.46 11.05
N ILE A 28 3.90 1.08 9.82
CA ILE A 28 5.24 1.25 9.26
C ILE A 28 5.10 2.18 8.06
N GLU A 29 5.92 3.23 8.01
CA GLU A 29 5.93 4.15 6.88
C GLU A 29 7.23 4.05 6.11
N ALA A 30 7.16 4.15 4.80
CA ALA A 30 8.33 4.09 3.93
C ALA A 30 8.09 4.86 2.64
N ASP A 31 9.18 5.22 1.96
CA ASP A 31 9.12 5.83 0.64
C ASP A 31 9.98 4.99 -0.29
N PHE A 32 9.45 4.67 -1.47
CA PHE A 32 10.15 3.85 -2.45
C PHE A 32 10.43 4.64 -3.71
N GLU A 33 11.67 4.55 -4.21
CA GLU A 33 11.99 5.07 -5.53
C GLU A 33 11.52 4.06 -6.57
N ALA A 34 10.74 4.52 -7.53
CA ALA A 34 10.24 3.68 -8.61
C ALA A 34 10.61 4.30 -9.97
N HIS A 35 10.12 3.73 -11.07
CA HIS A 35 10.52 4.19 -12.39
C HIS A 35 10.01 5.59 -12.72
N HIS A 36 8.80 5.92 -12.26
CA HIS A 36 8.13 7.16 -12.66
C HIS A 36 8.09 8.20 -11.55
N THR A 37 8.21 7.78 -10.30
CA THR A 37 8.07 8.68 -9.16
C THR A 37 8.56 8.01 -7.88
N LYS A 38 8.63 8.82 -6.84
CA LYS A 38 8.79 8.33 -5.48
C LYS A 38 7.40 7.98 -4.94
N ILE A 39 7.29 6.83 -4.29
CA ILE A 39 6.00 6.30 -3.85
C ILE A 39 5.98 6.19 -2.32
N PRO A 40 5.22 7.07 -1.65
CA PRO A 40 4.97 6.92 -0.21
C PRO A 40 4.09 5.69 0.03
N LEU A 41 4.38 4.98 1.10
CA LEU A 41 3.69 3.75 1.42
C LEU A 41 3.57 3.61 2.93
N HIS A 42 2.47 3.04 3.39
CA HIS A 42 2.38 2.64 4.79
C HIS A 42 1.79 1.24 4.90
N VAL A 43 2.19 0.57 5.97
CA VAL A 43 1.68 -0.75 6.34
C VAL A 43 0.94 -0.59 7.65
N GLN A 44 -0.33 -0.98 7.68
CA GLN A 44 -1.15 -0.99 8.89
C GLN A 44 -1.35 -2.43 9.34
N VAL A 45 -1.03 -2.71 10.60
CA VAL A 45 -1.21 -4.05 11.16
C VAL A 45 -2.35 -4.03 12.17
N PHE A 46 -3.28 -4.95 12.00
CA PHE A 46 -4.39 -5.19 12.92
C PHE A 46 -4.10 -6.49 13.65
N GLY A 47 -3.39 -6.38 14.79
CA GLY A 47 -2.84 -7.55 15.49
C GLY A 47 -3.89 -8.55 15.98
N GLU A 48 -5.04 -8.06 16.41
CA GLU A 48 -6.08 -8.93 16.97
C GLU A 48 -6.76 -9.79 15.91
N THR A 49 -6.89 -9.29 14.70
CA THR A 49 -7.54 -9.98 13.59
C THR A 49 -6.56 -10.59 12.60
N HIS A 50 -5.26 -10.42 12.83
CA HIS A 50 -4.19 -10.94 11.98
C HIS A 50 -4.28 -10.43 10.54
N ILE A 51 -4.69 -9.17 10.39
CA ILE A 51 -4.82 -8.52 9.08
C ILE A 51 -3.68 -7.54 8.91
N ILE A 52 -3.13 -7.51 7.71
CA ILE A 52 -2.16 -6.51 7.30
C ILE A 52 -2.70 -5.80 6.05
N THR A 53 -2.63 -4.47 6.05
CA THR A 53 -3.03 -3.66 4.90
C THR A 53 -1.85 -2.82 4.46
N VAL A 54 -1.52 -2.87 3.18
CA VAL A 54 -0.46 -2.05 2.59
C VAL A 54 -1.12 -1.06 1.64
N VAL A 55 -0.80 0.22 1.84
CA VAL A 55 -1.35 1.31 1.03
C VAL A 55 -0.21 2.11 0.44
N SER A 56 -0.18 2.25 -0.88
CA SER A 56 0.71 3.18 -1.55
C SER A 56 -0.07 4.40 -2.03
N ASN A 57 0.60 5.54 -2.08
CA ASN A 57 -0.03 6.81 -2.41
C ASN A 57 0.60 7.41 -3.65
N SER A 58 -0.22 8.07 -4.46
CA SER A 58 0.29 8.96 -5.51
C SER A 58 0.82 10.23 -4.85
N THR A 59 1.90 10.79 -5.39
CA THR A 59 2.41 12.09 -4.94
C THR A 59 1.61 13.25 -5.53
N LEU A 60 0.77 12.95 -6.52
CA LEU A 60 -0.08 13.95 -7.17
C LEU A 60 -1.50 13.84 -6.61
N GLN A 61 -2.16 14.98 -6.45
CA GLN A 61 -3.56 15.03 -6.10
C GLN A 61 -4.36 15.43 -7.32
N VAL A 62 -5.47 14.74 -7.54
CA VAL A 62 -6.33 14.98 -8.70
C VAL A 62 -7.18 16.23 -8.43
N PRO A 63 -7.10 17.28 -9.28
CA PRO A 63 -7.93 18.45 -9.09
C PRO A 63 -9.41 18.12 -9.25
N PRO A 64 -10.32 18.89 -8.62
CA PRO A 64 -11.75 18.59 -8.65
C PRO A 64 -12.34 18.38 -10.04
N SER A 65 -11.83 19.14 -11.03
CA SER A 65 -12.33 19.04 -12.40
C SER A 65 -12.00 17.73 -13.12
N HIS A 66 -11.05 16.95 -12.57
CA HIS A 66 -10.61 15.70 -13.19
C HIS A 66 -10.98 14.46 -12.36
N ARG A 67 -11.67 14.62 -11.24
CA ARG A 67 -11.96 13.49 -10.34
C ARG A 67 -12.87 12.44 -10.96
N LEU A 68 -13.90 12.85 -11.69
CA LEU A 68 -14.79 11.88 -12.37
C LEU A 68 -14.04 11.06 -13.41
N PRO A 69 -13.29 11.67 -14.35
CA PRO A 69 -12.52 10.88 -15.32
C PRO A 69 -11.49 9.96 -14.68
N VAL A 70 -10.82 10.41 -13.62
CA VAL A 70 -9.85 9.58 -12.91
C VAL A 70 -10.56 8.44 -12.21
N CYS A 71 -11.70 8.70 -11.58
CA CYS A 71 -12.50 7.65 -10.95
C CYS A 71 -12.86 6.56 -11.95
N GLU A 72 -13.27 6.94 -13.17
CA GLU A 72 -13.57 5.97 -14.22
C GLU A 72 -12.33 5.17 -14.60
N LEU A 73 -11.19 5.83 -14.74
CA LEU A 73 -9.91 5.16 -15.03
C LEU A 73 -9.60 4.10 -13.95
N LEU A 74 -9.72 4.47 -12.68
CA LEU A 74 -9.43 3.57 -11.57
C LEU A 74 -10.37 2.38 -11.55
N MET A 75 -11.66 2.60 -11.77
CA MET A 75 -12.64 1.52 -11.79
C MET A 75 -12.39 0.54 -12.93
N ARG A 76 -12.03 1.06 -14.12
CA ARG A 76 -11.68 0.20 -15.25
C ARG A 76 -10.40 -0.58 -14.99
N THR A 77 -9.41 0.05 -14.35
CA THR A 77 -8.15 -0.59 -14.00
C THR A 77 -8.38 -1.70 -12.97
N ASN A 78 -9.19 -1.41 -11.94
CA ASN A 78 -9.49 -2.38 -10.88
C ASN A 78 -10.09 -3.68 -11.40
N LYS A 79 -10.88 -3.59 -12.45
CA LYS A 79 -11.51 -4.77 -13.04
C LYS A 79 -10.49 -5.81 -13.47
N ASP A 80 -9.32 -5.37 -13.90
CA ASP A 80 -8.29 -6.26 -14.45
C ASP A 80 -7.22 -6.67 -13.43
N LEU A 81 -7.30 -6.15 -12.20
CA LEU A 81 -6.34 -6.47 -11.15
C LEU A 81 -6.69 -7.80 -10.48
N ASN A 82 -5.68 -8.63 -10.28
CA ASN A 82 -5.84 -9.89 -9.53
C ASN A 82 -5.68 -9.69 -8.03
N LEU A 83 -5.00 -8.63 -7.61
CA LEU A 83 -4.67 -8.41 -6.22
C LEU A 83 -4.72 -6.91 -5.93
N GLY A 84 -5.47 -6.54 -4.89
CA GLY A 84 -5.59 -5.16 -4.48
C GLY A 84 -6.51 -4.33 -5.37
N ASN A 85 -6.62 -3.06 -5.06
CA ASN A 85 -7.46 -2.13 -5.82
C ASN A 85 -7.03 -0.69 -5.60
N PHE A 86 -7.35 0.16 -6.58
CA PHE A 86 -7.16 1.60 -6.49
C PHE A 86 -8.37 2.27 -5.84
N GLU A 87 -8.10 3.36 -5.14
CA GLU A 87 -9.09 4.18 -4.47
C GLU A 87 -8.80 5.64 -4.75
N LEU A 88 -9.84 6.44 -4.81
CA LEU A 88 -9.73 7.89 -4.89
C LEU A 88 -10.42 8.48 -3.66
N GLU A 89 -9.66 9.21 -2.84
CA GLU A 89 -10.27 9.98 -1.78
C GLU A 89 -10.88 11.23 -2.41
N TRP A 90 -12.21 11.29 -2.35
CA TRP A 90 -12.95 12.29 -3.11
C TRP A 90 -12.64 13.72 -2.68
N GLU A 91 -12.48 13.94 -1.39
CA GLU A 91 -12.30 15.30 -0.86
C GLU A 91 -10.93 15.89 -1.18
N SER A 92 -9.88 15.08 -1.11
CA SER A 92 -8.52 15.52 -1.33
C SER A 92 -8.01 15.31 -2.75
N GLY A 93 -8.62 14.39 -3.50
CA GLY A 93 -8.09 13.96 -4.78
C GLY A 93 -6.93 13.01 -4.68
N GLN A 94 -6.66 12.46 -3.50
CA GLN A 94 -5.56 11.52 -3.30
C GLN A 94 -5.89 10.17 -3.93
N VAL A 95 -4.99 9.67 -4.79
CA VAL A 95 -5.10 8.32 -5.36
C VAL A 95 -4.27 7.37 -4.52
N MET A 96 -4.86 6.24 -4.18
CA MET A 96 -4.21 5.22 -3.35
C MET A 96 -4.37 3.85 -3.99
N PHE A 97 -3.43 2.96 -3.71
CA PHE A 97 -3.58 1.53 -4.00
C PHE A 97 -3.54 0.79 -2.67
N ARG A 98 -4.52 -0.07 -2.45
CA ARG A 98 -4.67 -0.82 -1.21
C ARG A 98 -4.64 -2.31 -1.48
N VAL A 99 -3.85 -3.04 -0.72
CA VAL A 99 -3.84 -4.49 -0.76
C VAL A 99 -3.82 -5.02 0.68
N THR A 100 -4.63 -6.03 0.93
CA THR A 100 -4.86 -6.54 2.29
C THR A 100 -4.73 -8.05 2.29
N ASN A 101 -4.19 -8.61 3.37
CA ASN A 101 -4.14 -10.04 3.57
C ASN A 101 -4.46 -10.41 5.01
N VAL A 102 -5.05 -11.58 5.20
CA VAL A 102 -5.37 -12.15 6.49
C VAL A 102 -4.46 -13.36 6.70
N PHE A 103 -3.82 -13.43 7.86
CA PHE A 103 -2.93 -14.54 8.17
C PHE A 103 -3.55 -15.47 9.22
N PRO A 104 -3.22 -16.77 9.19
CA PRO A 104 -3.51 -17.64 10.31
C PRO A 104 -2.81 -17.11 11.57
N PRO A 105 -3.40 -17.27 12.77
CA PRO A 105 -2.85 -16.68 13.98
C PRO A 105 -1.42 -17.07 14.33
N ASN A 106 -0.98 -18.26 13.90
CA ASN A 106 0.34 -18.79 14.23
C ASN A 106 1.26 -18.90 13.01
N ARG A 107 0.93 -18.22 11.91
CA ARG A 107 1.69 -18.38 10.67
C ARG A 107 1.70 -17.09 9.85
N HIS A 108 2.66 -16.23 10.17
CA HIS A 108 2.82 -14.94 9.51
C HIS A 108 3.97 -15.03 8.50
N ASP A 109 3.64 -15.22 7.22
CA ASP A 109 4.64 -15.44 6.19
C ASP A 109 5.21 -14.11 5.69
N ALA A 110 6.50 -13.87 6.00
CA ALA A 110 7.19 -12.66 5.60
C ALA A 110 7.26 -12.48 4.08
N ARG A 111 7.28 -13.60 3.31
CA ARG A 111 7.32 -13.52 1.84
C ARG A 111 6.02 -12.94 1.29
N ILE A 112 4.89 -13.23 1.94
CA ILE A 112 3.62 -12.65 1.57
C ILE A 112 3.64 -11.16 1.85
N ILE A 113 4.13 -10.76 3.02
CA ILE A 113 4.23 -9.34 3.37
C ILE A 113 5.09 -8.59 2.34
N ALA A 114 6.25 -9.13 1.99
CA ALA A 114 7.11 -8.53 0.98
C ALA A 114 6.39 -8.42 -0.37
N SER A 115 5.63 -9.44 -0.76
CA SER A 115 4.85 -9.42 -2.00
C SER A 115 3.79 -8.33 -2.01
N LEU A 116 3.13 -8.10 -0.87
CA LEU A 116 2.13 -7.02 -0.78
C LEU A 116 2.80 -5.65 -0.99
N VAL A 117 3.97 -5.45 -0.40
CA VAL A 117 4.72 -4.20 -0.58
C VAL A 117 5.15 -4.03 -2.03
N HIS A 118 5.70 -5.07 -2.64
CA HIS A 118 6.09 -5.03 -4.06
C HIS A 118 4.91 -4.70 -4.96
N SER A 119 3.74 -5.33 -4.71
CA SER A 119 2.54 -5.06 -5.49
C SER A 119 2.08 -3.62 -5.36
N ALA A 120 2.09 -3.08 -4.14
CA ALA A 120 1.66 -1.71 -3.89
C ALA A 120 2.57 -0.70 -4.62
N VAL A 121 3.87 -0.92 -4.61
CA VAL A 121 4.82 -0.06 -5.33
C VAL A 121 4.65 -0.20 -6.84
N ALA A 122 4.61 -1.43 -7.34
CA ALA A 122 4.56 -1.70 -8.77
C ALA A 122 3.27 -1.17 -9.41
N GLU A 123 2.12 -1.37 -8.75
CA GLU A 123 0.86 -0.93 -9.32
C GLU A 123 0.73 0.59 -9.33
N MET A 124 1.16 1.25 -8.26
CA MET A 124 1.13 2.71 -8.22
C MET A 124 2.10 3.30 -9.26
N ASP A 125 3.28 2.73 -9.40
CA ASP A 125 4.25 3.19 -10.40
C ASP A 125 3.70 3.04 -11.82
N ARG A 126 3.04 1.89 -12.09
CA ARG A 126 2.45 1.63 -13.41
C ARG A 126 1.33 2.60 -13.74
N LEU A 127 0.55 3.02 -12.75
CA LEU A 127 -0.57 3.95 -12.93
C LEU A 127 -0.10 5.39 -13.13
N THR A 128 1.02 5.77 -12.51
CA THR A 128 1.48 7.16 -12.44
C THR A 128 1.48 7.90 -13.78
N PRO A 129 1.93 7.31 -14.91
CA PRO A 129 1.93 8.04 -16.20
C PRO A 129 0.54 8.44 -16.70
N PHE A 130 -0.51 7.84 -16.15
CA PHE A 130 -1.89 8.09 -16.60
C PHE A 130 -2.65 9.08 -15.72
N LEU A 131 -2.04 9.52 -14.65
CA LEU A 131 -2.66 10.46 -13.70
C LEU A 131 -2.43 11.95 -14.06
#